data_91c8e386ed60fd622e4e9561dba59f22
#
_entry.id   91c8e386ed60fd622e4e9561dba59f22
#
_cell.length_a   1.000
_cell.length_b   1.000
_cell.length_c   1.000
_cell.angle_alpha   90.00
_cell.angle_beta   90.00
_cell.angle_gamma   90.00
#
_symmetry.space_group_name_H-M   'P 1'
#
loop_
_entity.id
_entity.type
_entity.pdbx_description
1 polymer ?
#
loop_
_entity_poly.entity_id
_entity_poly.type
_entity_poly.pdbx_seq_one_letter_code
_entity_poly.pdbx_strand_id
1 'polypeptide(L)'
;MNIALMSHDNRKDLMVQFCTAYAGILSQHHLYATNTTGHMVAEATGLKVHCFLSYAHGGSQQIGARIAYNEFDLVLFFNDPSNEKMAGEI
;
A
#
# COMPACT_ATOMS: atom_id res chain seq x y z
N MET A 1 -3.81 14.39 2.74
CA MET A 1 -2.77 13.83 1.84
C MET A 1 -3.28 12.56 1.18
N ASN A 2 -2.79 12.28 -0.01
CA ASN A 2 -3.01 11.00 -0.68
C ASN A 2 -1.80 10.12 -0.42
N ILE A 3 -2.01 8.98 0.24
CA ILE A 3 -0.94 8.09 0.66
C ILE A 3 -1.13 6.73 0.00
N ALA A 4 -0.11 6.25 -0.70
CA ALA A 4 -0.10 4.92 -1.28
C ALA A 4 0.63 3.95 -0.34
N LEU A 5 0.01 2.80 -0.09
CA LEU A 5 0.56 1.74 0.76
C LEU A 5 0.91 0.56 -0.13
N MET A 6 2.18 0.20 -0.16
CA MET A 6 2.67 -0.90 -0.98
C MET A 6 3.55 -1.82 -0.13
N SER A 7 3.41 -3.13 -0.32
CA SER A 7 4.26 -4.09 0.38
C SER A 7 4.40 -5.37 -0.41
N HIS A 8 5.56 -6.00 -0.29
CA HIS A 8 5.73 -7.38 -0.72
C HIS A 8 4.86 -8.31 0.11
N ASP A 9 4.53 -9.47 -0.43
CA ASP A 9 3.71 -10.46 0.27
C ASP A 9 4.29 -10.81 1.64
N ASN A 10 5.62 -10.93 1.74
CA ASN A 10 6.30 -11.27 2.99
C ASN A 10 6.29 -10.13 4.02
N ARG A 11 5.82 -8.95 3.65
CA ARG A 11 5.80 -7.77 4.53
C ARG A 11 4.41 -7.20 4.74
N LYS A 12 3.37 -7.89 4.29
CA LYS A 12 2.00 -7.42 4.50
C LYS A 12 1.64 -7.36 5.98
N ASP A 13 2.17 -8.28 6.78
CA ASP A 13 1.96 -8.25 8.23
C ASP A 13 2.52 -6.97 8.86
N LEU A 14 3.71 -6.55 8.43
CA LEU A 14 4.31 -5.31 8.91
C LEU A 14 3.50 -4.10 8.48
N MET A 15 2.98 -4.10 7.26
CA MET A 15 2.12 -3.03 6.79
C MET A 15 0.86 -2.92 7.66
N VAL A 16 0.23 -4.05 7.98
CA VAL A 16 -0.95 -4.07 8.84
C VAL A 16 -0.60 -3.56 10.24
N GLN A 17 0.51 -4.00 10.82
CA GLN A 17 0.97 -3.54 12.14
C GLN A 17 1.23 -2.03 12.15
N PHE A 18 1.90 -1.54 11.12
CA PHE A 18 2.17 -0.11 10.97
C PHE A 18 0.87 0.69 10.90
N CYS A 19 -0.06 0.27 10.03
CA CYS A 19 -1.32 0.97 9.86
C CYS A 19 -2.19 0.93 11.12
N THR A 20 -2.12 -0.17 11.88
CA THR A 20 -2.81 -0.29 13.16
C THR A 20 -2.25 0.71 14.18
N ALA A 21 -0.92 0.81 14.25
CA ALA A 21 -0.27 1.72 15.19
C ALA A 21 -0.56 3.19 14.87
N TYR A 22 -0.69 3.53 13.59
CA TYR A 22 -0.89 4.91 13.15
C TYR A 22 -2.29 5.17 12.61
N ALA A 23 -3.27 4.32 12.95
CA ALA A 23 -4.62 4.43 12.41
C ALA A 23 -5.26 5.81 12.64
N GLY A 24 -5.03 6.39 13.81
CA GLY A 24 -5.57 7.71 14.12
C GLY A 24 -5.09 8.81 13.18
N ILE A 25 -3.80 8.79 12.87
CA ILE A 25 -3.20 9.74 11.94
C ILE A 25 -3.67 9.43 10.51
N LEU A 26 -3.61 8.16 10.12
CA LEU A 26 -3.95 7.74 8.77
C LEU A 26 -5.42 7.98 8.43
N SER A 27 -6.30 7.95 9.42
CA SER A 27 -7.73 8.19 9.21
C SER A 27 -8.04 9.59 8.66
N GLN A 28 -7.10 10.51 8.80
CA GLN A 28 -7.25 11.90 8.31
C GLN A 28 -6.79 12.07 6.86
N HIS A 29 -6.33 11.00 6.24
CA HIS A 29 -5.78 11.04 4.89
C HIS A 29 -6.48 10.05 3.97
N HIS A 30 -6.30 10.22 2.66
CA HIS A 30 -6.82 9.30 1.66
C HIS A 30 -5.79 8.20 1.43
N LEU A 31 -6.19 6.95 1.68
CA LEU A 31 -5.30 5.79 1.57
C LEU A 31 -5.61 4.99 0.30
N TYR A 32 -4.57 4.55 -0.36
CA TYR A 32 -4.63 3.77 -1.59
C TYR A 32 -3.68 2.60 -1.48
N ALA A 33 -4.09 1.45 -2.01
CA ALA A 33 -3.26 0.25 -1.98
C ALA A 33 -3.68 -0.72 -3.08
N THR A 34 -2.85 -1.71 -3.37
CA THR A 34 -3.28 -2.83 -4.21
C THR A 34 -4.34 -3.63 -3.46
N ASN A 35 -5.10 -4.44 -4.20
CA ASN A 35 -6.31 -5.08 -3.66
C ASN A 35 -6.06 -5.86 -2.37
N THR A 36 -5.08 -6.77 -2.36
CA THR A 36 -4.83 -7.61 -1.18
C THR A 36 -4.37 -6.78 0.01
N THR A 37 -3.40 -5.90 -0.18
CA THR A 37 -2.89 -5.03 0.89
C THR A 37 -4.00 -4.14 1.43
N GLY A 38 -4.78 -3.54 0.54
CA GLY A 38 -5.87 -2.65 0.93
C GLY A 38 -6.92 -3.34 1.77
N HIS A 39 -7.33 -4.54 1.38
CA HIS A 39 -8.32 -5.31 2.15
C HIS A 39 -7.78 -5.73 3.52
N MET A 40 -6.54 -6.17 3.59
CA MET A 40 -5.92 -6.56 4.87
C MET A 40 -5.86 -5.38 5.84
N VAL A 41 -5.44 -4.22 5.35
CA VAL A 41 -5.36 -3.01 6.18
C VAL A 41 -6.76 -2.58 6.62
N ALA A 42 -7.72 -2.54 5.71
CA ALA A 42 -9.07 -2.11 6.02
C ALA A 42 -9.74 -3.01 7.06
N GLU A 43 -9.56 -4.33 6.94
CA GLU A 43 -10.13 -5.28 7.89
C GLU A 43 -9.50 -5.15 9.28
N ALA A 44 -8.17 -4.97 9.33
CA ALA A 44 -7.46 -4.93 10.61
C ALA A 44 -7.66 -3.61 11.35
N THR A 45 -7.86 -2.51 10.64
CA THR A 45 -7.84 -1.16 11.23
C THR A 45 -9.18 -0.44 11.18
N GLY A 46 -10.09 -0.87 10.32
CA GLY A 46 -11.33 -0.14 10.05
C GLY A 46 -11.15 1.09 9.18
N LEU A 47 -9.94 1.35 8.69
CA LEU A 47 -9.67 2.48 7.81
C LEU A 47 -10.30 2.27 6.43
N LYS A 48 -10.69 3.36 5.80
CA LYS A 48 -11.12 3.33 4.39
C LYS A 48 -9.88 3.36 3.52
N VAL A 49 -9.72 2.33 2.68
CA VAL A 49 -8.61 2.23 1.74
C VAL A 49 -9.17 2.05 0.34
N HIS A 50 -8.75 2.90 -0.59
CA HIS A 50 -9.10 2.71 -1.99
C HIS A 50 -8.23 1.59 -2.55
N CYS A 51 -8.85 0.49 -2.97
CA CYS A 51 -8.14 -0.69 -3.44
C CYS A 51 -8.07 -0.70 -4.96
N PHE A 52 -6.85 -0.70 -5.49
CA PHE A 52 -6.61 -0.95 -6.91
C PHE A 52 -6.67 -2.45 -7.20
N LEU A 53 -6.42 -2.82 -8.45
CA LEU A 53 -6.30 -4.23 -8.81
C LEU A 53 -5.17 -4.88 -8.01
N SER A 54 -5.22 -6.19 -7.85
CA SER A 54 -4.13 -6.92 -7.20
C SER A 54 -2.84 -6.76 -8.02
N TYR A 55 -1.69 -7.01 -7.37
CA TYR A 55 -0.41 -6.93 -8.04
C TYR A 55 -0.40 -7.76 -9.33
N ALA A 56 -0.90 -8.99 -9.27
CA ALA A 56 -0.93 -9.90 -10.41
C ALA A 56 -1.83 -9.41 -11.57
N HIS A 57 -2.75 -8.49 -11.30
CA HIS A 57 -3.71 -7.98 -12.28
C HIS A 57 -3.46 -6.51 -12.64
N GLY A 58 -2.28 -5.99 -12.34
CA GLY A 58 -1.89 -4.65 -12.76
C GLY A 58 -2.06 -3.56 -11.71
N GLY A 59 -2.24 -3.91 -10.43
CA GLY A 59 -2.40 -2.93 -9.36
C GLY A 59 -1.20 -2.02 -9.20
N SER A 60 0.02 -2.57 -9.31
CA SER A 60 1.24 -1.76 -9.19
C SER A 60 1.39 -0.78 -10.35
N GLN A 61 0.95 -1.14 -11.54
CA GLN A 61 0.95 -0.25 -12.69
C GLN A 61 -0.04 0.89 -12.51
N GLN A 62 -1.19 0.63 -11.90
CA GLN A 62 -2.17 1.67 -11.58
C GLN A 62 -1.59 2.68 -10.61
N ILE A 63 -0.92 2.21 -9.55
CA ILE A 63 -0.27 3.09 -8.59
C ILE A 63 0.87 3.86 -9.26
N GLY A 64 1.69 3.18 -10.05
CA GLY A 64 2.78 3.81 -10.78
C GLY A 64 2.34 4.94 -11.69
N ALA A 65 1.24 4.76 -12.41
CA ALA A 65 0.67 5.80 -13.26
C ALA A 65 0.27 7.04 -12.45
N ARG A 66 -0.35 6.84 -11.28
CA ARG A 66 -0.73 7.96 -10.42
C ARG A 66 0.46 8.66 -9.80
N ILE A 67 1.53 7.93 -9.48
CA ILE A 67 2.79 8.53 -9.03
C ILE A 67 3.36 9.44 -10.13
N ALA A 68 3.34 8.98 -11.37
CA ALA A 68 3.84 9.74 -12.51
C ALA A 68 3.08 11.07 -12.71
N TYR A 69 1.81 11.12 -12.31
CA TYR A 69 0.99 12.34 -12.38
C TYR A 69 0.96 13.12 -11.07
N ASN A 70 1.85 12.80 -10.11
CA ASN A 70 1.92 13.47 -8.80
C ASN A 70 0.62 13.40 -8.00
N GLU A 71 -0.13 12.31 -8.12
CA GLU A 71 -1.39 12.17 -7.41
C GLU A 71 -1.21 11.72 -5.97
N PHE A 72 -0.02 11.19 -5.61
CA PHE A 72 0.28 10.80 -4.24
C PHE A 72 1.26 11.78 -3.59
N ASP A 73 0.98 12.11 -2.34
CA ASP A 73 1.86 12.95 -1.53
C ASP A 73 2.92 12.11 -0.84
N LEU A 74 2.61 10.83 -0.58
CA LEU A 74 3.51 9.93 0.13
C LEU A 74 3.28 8.51 -0.37
N VAL A 75 4.36 7.76 -0.55
CA VAL A 75 4.31 6.32 -0.85
C VAL A 75 5.07 5.60 0.24
N LEU A 76 4.38 4.73 0.96
CA LEU A 76 4.99 3.85 1.96
C LEU A 76 5.18 2.48 1.35
N PHE A 77 6.42 2.06 1.26
CA PHE A 77 6.77 0.80 0.62
C PHE A 77 7.55 -0.08 1.58
N PHE A 78 7.01 -1.26 1.87
CA PHE A 78 7.62 -2.25 2.73
C PHE A 78 8.25 -3.34 1.86
N ASN A 79 9.56 -3.21 1.66
CA ASN A 79 10.33 -4.13 0.84
C ASN A 79 10.76 -5.35 1.66
N ASP A 80 10.97 -6.47 0.96
CA ASP A 80 11.57 -7.67 1.54
C ASP A 80 13.05 -7.73 1.14
N PRO A 81 13.98 -7.42 2.06
CA PRO A 81 15.41 -7.43 1.73
C PRO A 81 15.95 -8.80 1.33
N SER A 82 15.28 -9.89 1.76
CA SER A 82 15.70 -11.23 1.41
C SER A 82 15.32 -11.61 -0.03
N ASN A 83 14.57 -10.77 -0.72
CA ASN A 83 14.05 -11.02 -2.07
C ASN A 83 14.39 -9.85 -2.99
N GLU A 84 15.68 -9.50 -3.06
CA GLU A 84 16.15 -8.31 -3.78
C GLU A 84 15.78 -8.32 -5.27
N LYS A 85 15.69 -9.50 -5.88
CA LYS A 85 15.33 -9.62 -7.29
C LYS A 85 13.94 -9.10 -7.58
N MET A 86 13.08 -9.09 -6.59
CA MET A 86 11.71 -8.63 -6.71
C MET A 86 11.55 -7.15 -6.38
N ALA A 87 12.59 -6.52 -5.87
CA ALA A 87 12.51 -5.13 -5.40
C ALA A 87 12.10 -4.14 -6.48
N GLY A 88 12.46 -4.41 -7.74
CA GLY A 88 12.09 -3.58 -8.86
C GLY A 88 10.77 -3.93 -9.52
N GLU A 89 10.07 -4.96 -9.07
CA GLU A 89 8.86 -5.50 -9.68
C GLU A 89 7.58 -5.14 -8.93
N ILE A 90 7.62 -4.15 -8.18
CA ILE A 90 6.54 -3.78 -7.28
C ILE A 90 5.34 -3.16 -7.99
#